data_576201e4886ae8c49c5d503888761136
#
_entry.id   576201e4886ae8c49c5d503888761136
#
_cell.length_a   1.000
_cell.length_b   1.000
_cell.length_c   1.000
_cell.angle_alpha   90.00
_cell.angle_beta   90.00
_cell.angle_gamma   90.00
#
_symmetry.space_group_name_H-M   'P 1'
#
loop_
_entity.id
_entity.type
_entity.pdbx_description
1 polymer ?
#
loop_
_entity_poly.entity_id
_entity_poly.type
_entity_poly.pdbx_seq_one_letter_code
_entity_poly.pdbx_strand_id
1 'polypeptide(L)'
;MVDVTIATGASDNLHAALQRLVPQLSSSNPPPSFDELDRVCRHEANSFFVASDETGIVGVLTLVVFPIPTGIRAWIEDVIVDDAARGKGVGRLLNEAAIEHAFGQGAITVDLTSRPSREAANRLYQRIGFEARDTNVYRYHKPDLSTGS
;
A
#
# COMPACT_ATOMS: atom_id res chain seq x y z
N MET A 1 -3.44 1.61 -21.17
CA MET A 1 -3.83 0.45 -20.35
C MET A 1 -2.93 0.36 -19.12
N VAL A 2 -3.50 0.07 -17.97
CA VAL A 2 -2.75 -0.02 -16.73
C VAL A 2 -2.41 -1.49 -16.46
N ASP A 3 -1.12 -1.76 -16.24
CA ASP A 3 -0.63 -3.08 -15.85
C ASP A 3 -0.20 -3.05 -14.39
N VAL A 4 -0.54 -4.12 -13.65
CA VAL A 4 -0.15 -4.27 -12.25
C VAL A 4 0.78 -5.47 -12.15
N THR A 5 1.95 -5.25 -11.54
CA THR A 5 2.96 -6.29 -11.33
C THR A 5 3.46 -6.25 -9.90
N ILE A 6 4.14 -7.31 -9.47
CA ILE A 6 4.79 -7.37 -8.16
C ILE A 6 6.29 -7.13 -8.37
N ALA A 7 6.83 -6.14 -7.69
CA ALA A 7 8.26 -5.86 -7.70
C ALA A 7 8.96 -6.80 -6.72
N THR A 8 9.98 -7.50 -7.19
CA THR A 8 10.77 -8.44 -6.38
C THR A 8 12.06 -7.84 -5.85
N GLY A 9 12.33 -6.58 -6.18
CA GLY A 9 13.48 -5.83 -5.72
C GLY A 9 13.36 -4.39 -6.20
N ALA A 10 14.19 -3.52 -5.67
CA ALA A 10 14.23 -2.13 -6.10
C ALA A 10 14.91 -1.99 -7.46
N SER A 11 14.48 -0.97 -8.20
CA SER A 11 15.13 -0.50 -9.42
C SER A 11 15.24 1.01 -9.35
N ASP A 12 16.10 1.58 -10.17
CA ASP A 12 16.24 3.04 -10.23
C ASP A 12 14.91 3.70 -10.61
N ASN A 13 14.20 3.10 -11.54
CA ASN A 13 12.91 3.61 -11.99
C ASN A 13 11.86 3.57 -10.86
N LEU A 14 11.81 2.48 -10.13
CA LEU A 14 10.86 2.36 -8.99
C LEU A 14 11.25 3.32 -7.87
N HIS A 15 12.53 3.42 -7.55
CA HIS A 15 13.00 4.34 -6.53
C HIS A 15 12.65 5.80 -6.89
N ALA A 16 12.88 6.19 -8.15
CA ALA A 16 12.52 7.54 -8.61
C ALA A 16 11.01 7.77 -8.52
N ALA A 17 10.21 6.76 -8.84
CA ALA A 17 8.76 6.87 -8.72
C ALA A 17 8.33 7.11 -7.27
N LEU A 18 8.92 6.41 -6.30
CA LEU A 18 8.59 6.59 -4.90
C LEU A 18 8.98 7.98 -4.38
N GLN A 19 10.07 8.58 -4.91
CA GLN A 19 10.42 9.96 -4.58
C GLN A 19 9.32 10.94 -4.97
N ARG A 20 8.58 10.64 -6.03
CA ARG A 20 7.47 11.46 -6.52
C ARG A 20 6.15 11.12 -5.81
N LEU A 21 5.90 9.83 -5.57
CA LEU A 21 4.62 9.35 -5.06
C LEU A 21 4.45 9.54 -3.55
N VAL A 22 5.48 9.25 -2.76
CA VAL A 22 5.36 9.30 -1.29
C VAL A 22 4.93 10.68 -0.78
N PRO A 23 5.45 11.81 -1.31
CA PRO A 23 4.94 13.11 -0.88
C PRO A 23 3.45 13.34 -1.14
N GLN A 24 2.87 12.63 -2.10
CA GLN A 24 1.43 12.73 -2.37
C GLN A 24 0.59 11.98 -1.33
N LEU A 25 1.19 11.03 -0.62
CA LEU A 25 0.53 10.30 0.47
C LEU A 25 0.71 11.01 1.82
N SER A 26 1.94 11.42 2.10
CA SER A 26 2.32 11.95 3.41
C SER A 26 3.38 13.02 3.26
N SER A 27 3.15 14.18 3.87
CA SER A 27 4.14 15.26 3.89
C SER A 27 5.15 15.11 5.03
N SER A 28 4.87 14.24 6.01
CA SER A 28 5.70 14.09 7.20
C SER A 28 6.67 12.91 7.12
N ASN A 29 6.43 11.96 6.23
CA ASN A 29 7.30 10.80 6.06
C ASN A 29 8.20 10.99 4.82
N PRO A 30 9.52 10.84 4.97
CA PRO A 30 10.40 10.95 3.81
C PRO A 30 10.21 9.73 2.89
N PRO A 31 10.46 9.90 1.58
CA PRO A 31 10.49 8.75 0.68
C PRO A 31 11.62 7.79 1.08
N PRO A 32 11.48 6.49 0.79
CA PRO A 32 12.51 5.52 1.14
C PRO A 32 13.78 5.70 0.31
N SER A 33 14.92 5.37 0.91
CA SER A 33 16.15 5.20 0.16
C SER A 33 16.04 3.98 -0.75
N PHE A 34 16.97 3.83 -1.68
CA PHE A 34 17.01 2.64 -2.55
C PHE A 34 17.09 1.36 -1.72
N ASP A 35 17.97 1.33 -0.71
CA ASP A 35 18.14 0.13 0.13
C ASP A 35 16.91 -0.16 0.97
N GLU A 36 16.26 0.86 1.50
CA GLU A 36 15.01 0.69 2.23
C GLU A 36 13.91 0.12 1.33
N LEU A 37 13.78 0.66 0.11
CA LEU A 37 12.81 0.18 -0.86
C LEU A 37 13.10 -1.28 -1.25
N ASP A 38 14.36 -1.61 -1.49
CA ASP A 38 14.77 -2.96 -1.84
C ASP A 38 14.41 -3.94 -0.73
N ARG A 39 14.60 -3.53 0.53
CA ARG A 39 14.22 -4.34 1.70
C ARG A 39 12.73 -4.58 1.76
N VAL A 40 11.91 -3.56 1.46
CA VAL A 40 10.46 -3.70 1.40
C VAL A 40 10.05 -4.72 0.33
N CYS A 41 10.63 -4.60 -0.87
CA CYS A 41 10.29 -5.48 -1.99
C CYS A 41 10.70 -6.94 -1.75
N ARG A 42 11.80 -7.16 -1.04
CA ARG A 42 12.36 -8.51 -0.84
C ARG A 42 11.87 -9.20 0.43
N HIS A 43 11.19 -8.48 1.32
CA HIS A 43 10.72 -9.07 2.56
C HIS A 43 9.67 -10.15 2.28
N GLU A 44 9.83 -11.33 2.90
CA GLU A 44 8.95 -12.48 2.61
C GLU A 44 7.48 -12.24 2.96
N ALA A 45 7.18 -11.37 3.93
CA ALA A 45 5.81 -11.05 4.30
C ALA A 45 5.15 -10.08 3.31
N ASN A 46 5.94 -9.40 2.50
CA ASN A 46 5.47 -8.32 1.64
C ASN A 46 5.29 -8.76 0.20
N SER A 47 4.27 -8.19 -0.43
CA SER A 47 4.17 -8.15 -1.89
C SER A 47 3.98 -6.68 -2.27
N PHE A 48 4.92 -6.15 -3.04
CA PHE A 48 4.90 -4.75 -3.42
C PHE A 48 4.36 -4.62 -4.84
N PHE A 49 3.13 -4.14 -4.94
CA PHE A 49 2.42 -4.01 -6.21
C PHE A 49 2.74 -2.68 -6.86
N VAL A 50 2.98 -2.71 -8.16
CA VAL A 50 3.31 -1.55 -8.96
C VAL A 50 2.36 -1.48 -10.14
N ALA A 51 1.70 -0.35 -10.32
CA ALA A 51 0.84 -0.07 -11.47
C ALA A 51 1.57 0.86 -12.43
N SER A 52 1.55 0.51 -13.69
CA SER A 52 2.20 1.27 -14.75
C SER A 52 1.27 1.45 -15.94
N ASP A 53 1.39 2.58 -16.62
CA ASP A 53 0.74 2.82 -17.91
C ASP A 53 1.80 3.32 -18.91
N GLU A 54 1.37 3.87 -20.04
CA GLU A 54 2.29 4.35 -21.08
C GLU A 54 3.18 5.50 -20.60
N THR A 55 2.81 6.19 -19.55
CA THR A 55 3.62 7.29 -18.99
C THR A 55 4.65 6.83 -17.96
N GLY A 56 4.54 5.58 -17.50
CA GLY A 56 5.41 5.01 -16.49
C GLY A 56 4.66 4.53 -15.27
N ILE A 57 5.32 4.51 -14.10
CA ILE A 57 4.72 4.06 -12.85
C ILE A 57 3.74 5.12 -12.34
N VAL A 58 2.49 4.70 -12.11
CA VAL A 58 1.39 5.59 -11.69
C VAL A 58 0.77 5.22 -10.35
N GLY A 59 1.19 4.12 -9.74
CA GLY A 59 0.68 3.76 -8.42
C GLY A 59 1.42 2.60 -7.81
N VAL A 60 1.32 2.49 -6.49
CA VAL A 60 1.92 1.39 -5.70
C VAL A 60 0.99 1.00 -4.56
N LEU A 61 1.18 -0.22 -4.08
CA LEU A 61 0.44 -0.75 -2.93
C LEU A 61 1.31 -1.80 -2.25
N THR A 62 1.40 -1.74 -0.92
CA THR A 62 2.10 -2.76 -0.14
C THR A 62 1.07 -3.69 0.49
N LEU A 63 1.19 -4.99 0.20
CA LEU A 63 0.41 -6.03 0.83
C LEU A 63 1.29 -6.79 1.80
N VAL A 64 0.81 -6.97 3.04
CA VAL A 64 1.50 -7.76 4.06
C VAL A 64 0.64 -8.96 4.40
N VAL A 65 1.21 -10.16 4.32
CA VAL A 65 0.53 -11.41 4.66
C VAL A 65 1.30 -12.09 5.80
N PHE A 66 0.60 -12.44 6.87
CA PHE A 66 1.25 -12.98 8.06
C PHE A 66 0.34 -13.96 8.78
N PRO A 67 0.92 -15.01 9.40
CA PRO A 67 0.14 -15.93 10.22
C PRO A 67 0.00 -15.42 11.66
N ILE A 68 -1.18 -15.62 12.20
CA ILE A 68 -1.46 -15.43 13.63
C ILE A 68 -2.19 -16.66 14.14
N PRO A 69 -2.36 -16.86 15.46
CA PRO A 69 -2.99 -18.07 15.97
C PRO A 69 -4.38 -18.37 15.40
N THR A 70 -5.13 -17.37 14.98
CA THR A 70 -6.48 -17.55 14.45
C THR A 70 -6.54 -17.65 12.93
N GLY A 71 -5.40 -17.65 12.25
CA GLY A 71 -5.36 -17.82 10.80
C GLY A 71 -4.38 -16.88 10.13
N ILE A 72 -4.34 -16.96 8.82
CA ILE A 72 -3.49 -16.06 8.01
C ILE A 72 -4.27 -14.79 7.72
N ARG A 73 -3.65 -13.66 8.00
CA ARG A 73 -4.22 -12.32 7.81
C ARG A 73 -3.44 -11.55 6.76
N ALA A 74 -4.08 -10.59 6.15
CA ALA A 74 -3.43 -9.68 5.23
C ALA A 74 -3.80 -8.24 5.55
N TRP A 75 -2.84 -7.32 5.35
CA TRP A 75 -3.02 -5.88 5.50
C TRP A 75 -2.54 -5.17 4.25
N ILE A 76 -3.29 -4.19 3.82
CA ILE A 76 -2.88 -3.28 2.75
C ILE A 76 -2.39 -1.99 3.38
N GLU A 77 -1.20 -1.57 2.98
CA GLU A 77 -0.53 -0.37 3.47
C GLU A 77 -0.08 0.51 2.30
N ASP A 78 -0.04 1.81 2.54
CA ASP A 78 0.56 2.80 1.65
C ASP A 78 0.10 2.65 0.20
N VAL A 79 -1.21 2.72 -0.01
CA VAL A 79 -1.76 2.77 -1.36
C VAL A 79 -1.58 4.19 -1.89
N ILE A 80 -0.81 4.34 -2.95
CA ILE A 80 -0.56 5.64 -3.55
C ILE A 80 -0.87 5.58 -5.03
N VAL A 81 -1.76 6.47 -5.49
CA VAL A 81 -2.04 6.65 -6.90
C VAL A 81 -1.62 8.06 -7.27
N ASP A 82 -0.82 8.18 -8.32
CA ASP A 82 -0.37 9.48 -8.81
C ASP A 82 -1.58 10.37 -9.12
N ASP A 83 -1.55 11.62 -8.62
CA ASP A 83 -2.63 12.57 -8.87
C ASP A 83 -2.90 12.73 -10.37
N ALA A 84 -1.87 12.67 -11.20
CA ALA A 84 -1.98 12.76 -12.65
C ALA A 84 -2.72 11.57 -13.26
N ALA A 85 -2.87 10.46 -12.54
CA ALA A 85 -3.52 9.25 -13.02
C ALA A 85 -4.89 9.00 -12.39
N ARG A 86 -5.42 9.97 -11.66
CA ARG A 86 -6.74 9.83 -11.02
C ARG A 86 -7.84 9.67 -12.08
N GLY A 87 -8.84 8.87 -11.73
CA GLY A 87 -9.96 8.59 -12.61
C GLY A 87 -9.71 7.50 -13.64
N LYS A 88 -8.54 6.85 -13.61
CA LYS A 88 -8.17 5.77 -14.56
C LYS A 88 -8.32 4.37 -13.97
N GLY A 89 -8.86 4.25 -12.76
CA GLY A 89 -9.07 2.95 -12.12
C GLY A 89 -7.83 2.30 -11.55
N VAL A 90 -6.75 3.05 -11.35
CA VAL A 90 -5.48 2.51 -10.85
C VAL A 90 -5.62 1.93 -9.43
N GLY A 91 -6.27 2.68 -8.53
CA GLY A 91 -6.50 2.23 -7.17
C GLY A 91 -7.32 0.96 -7.10
N ARG A 92 -8.34 0.85 -7.94
CA ARG A 92 -9.17 -0.36 -8.01
C ARG A 92 -8.35 -1.57 -8.46
N LEU A 93 -7.57 -1.41 -9.54
CA LEU A 93 -6.75 -2.50 -10.07
C LEU A 93 -5.71 -2.97 -9.06
N LEU A 94 -5.05 -2.04 -8.37
CA LEU A 94 -4.08 -2.38 -7.32
C LEU A 94 -4.74 -3.17 -6.18
N ASN A 95 -5.88 -2.70 -5.69
CA ASN A 95 -6.57 -3.37 -4.58
C ASN A 95 -7.10 -4.74 -5.00
N GLU A 96 -7.68 -4.87 -6.17
CA GLU A 96 -8.18 -6.15 -6.65
C GLU A 96 -7.05 -7.17 -6.81
N ALA A 97 -5.91 -6.75 -7.36
CA ALA A 97 -4.74 -7.62 -7.49
C ALA A 97 -4.20 -8.07 -6.12
N ALA A 98 -4.15 -7.15 -5.16
CA ALA A 98 -3.69 -7.46 -3.80
C ALA A 98 -4.63 -8.44 -3.10
N ILE A 99 -5.93 -8.24 -3.20
CA ILE A 99 -6.93 -9.12 -2.58
C ILE A 99 -6.82 -10.54 -3.15
N GLU A 100 -6.77 -10.67 -4.46
CA GLU A 100 -6.63 -11.96 -5.12
C GLU A 100 -5.35 -12.67 -4.67
N HIS A 101 -4.24 -11.94 -4.63
CA HIS A 101 -2.96 -12.49 -4.20
C HIS A 101 -3.00 -12.95 -2.74
N ALA A 102 -3.59 -12.13 -1.86
CA ALA A 102 -3.71 -12.46 -0.44
C ALA A 102 -4.50 -13.76 -0.23
N PHE A 103 -5.64 -13.90 -0.89
CA PHE A 103 -6.44 -15.12 -0.79
C PHE A 103 -5.71 -16.33 -1.38
N GLY A 104 -4.95 -16.12 -2.45
CA GLY A 104 -4.10 -17.17 -3.03
C GLY A 104 -3.02 -17.66 -2.07
N GLN A 105 -2.59 -16.83 -1.14
CA GLN A 105 -1.62 -17.18 -0.10
C GLN A 105 -2.27 -17.70 1.19
N GLY A 106 -3.58 -17.88 1.19
CA GLY A 106 -4.30 -18.46 2.32
C GLY A 106 -4.85 -17.45 3.32
N ALA A 107 -4.76 -16.16 3.04
CA ALA A 107 -5.36 -15.15 3.92
C ALA A 107 -6.88 -15.33 3.96
N ILE A 108 -7.46 -15.18 5.14
CA ILE A 108 -8.92 -15.29 5.32
C ILE A 108 -9.59 -13.94 5.36
N THR A 109 -8.83 -12.88 5.61
CA THR A 109 -9.30 -11.49 5.56
C THR A 109 -8.21 -10.60 5.03
N VAL A 110 -8.63 -9.47 4.46
CA VAL A 110 -7.73 -8.39 4.04
C VAL A 110 -8.25 -7.12 4.67
N ASP A 111 -7.43 -6.49 5.50
CA ASP A 111 -7.79 -5.27 6.20
C ASP A 111 -6.95 -4.09 5.71
N LEU A 112 -7.48 -2.90 5.88
CA LEU A 112 -6.76 -1.65 5.70
C LEU A 112 -7.36 -0.60 6.63
N THR A 113 -6.63 0.48 6.84
CA THR A 113 -7.18 1.65 7.54
C THR A 113 -7.21 2.83 6.59
N SER A 114 -8.23 3.67 6.74
CA SER A 114 -8.39 4.86 5.92
C SER A 114 -9.03 5.95 6.78
N ARG A 115 -8.49 7.16 6.69
CA ARG A 115 -9.04 8.28 7.44
C ARG A 115 -10.41 8.66 6.88
N PRO A 116 -11.36 9.06 7.74
CA PRO A 116 -12.68 9.50 7.27
C PRO A 116 -12.63 10.64 6.24
N SER A 117 -11.61 11.49 6.32
CA SER A 117 -11.44 12.62 5.40
C SER A 117 -11.11 12.20 3.97
N ARG A 118 -10.66 10.96 3.76
CA ARG A 118 -10.34 10.43 2.43
C ARG A 118 -11.60 9.86 1.78
N GLU A 119 -12.54 10.72 1.48
CA GLU A 119 -13.87 10.32 1.04
C GLU A 119 -13.87 9.51 -0.27
N ALA A 120 -13.07 9.93 -1.25
CA ALA A 120 -13.00 9.24 -2.54
C ALA A 120 -12.43 7.82 -2.38
N ALA A 121 -11.37 7.68 -1.58
CA ALA A 121 -10.75 6.38 -1.30
C ALA A 121 -11.73 5.48 -0.56
N ASN A 122 -12.43 6.00 0.45
CA ASN A 122 -13.40 5.23 1.21
C ASN A 122 -14.55 4.75 0.33
N ARG A 123 -15.03 5.58 -0.59
CA ARG A 123 -16.04 5.14 -1.56
C ARG A 123 -15.52 4.02 -2.46
N LEU A 124 -14.27 4.13 -2.90
CA LEU A 124 -13.65 3.10 -3.71
C LEU A 124 -13.57 1.76 -2.95
N TYR A 125 -13.13 1.78 -1.71
CA TYR A 125 -13.01 0.57 -0.90
C TYR A 125 -14.37 -0.12 -0.74
N GLN A 126 -15.42 0.64 -0.48
CA GLN A 126 -16.77 0.09 -0.35
C GLN A 126 -17.26 -0.50 -1.67
N ARG A 127 -16.98 0.14 -2.80
CA ARG A 127 -17.35 -0.39 -4.12
C ARG A 127 -16.63 -1.68 -4.47
N ILE A 128 -15.37 -1.83 -4.03
CA ILE A 128 -14.62 -3.06 -4.22
C ILE A 128 -15.21 -4.19 -3.39
N GLY A 129 -15.77 -3.89 -2.23
CA GLY A 129 -16.39 -4.87 -1.36
C GLY A 129 -15.86 -4.87 0.07
N PHE A 130 -14.97 -3.93 0.42
CA PHE A 130 -14.56 -3.77 1.81
C PHE A 130 -15.73 -3.28 2.64
N GLU A 131 -15.86 -3.83 3.84
CA GLU A 131 -16.88 -3.44 4.80
C GLU A 131 -16.23 -2.67 5.95
N ALA A 132 -16.84 -1.54 6.31
CA ALA A 132 -16.38 -0.78 7.47
C ALA A 132 -16.59 -1.62 8.74
N ARG A 133 -15.56 -1.67 9.60
CA ARG A 133 -15.60 -2.43 10.84
C ARG A 133 -15.95 -1.53 12.01
N ASP A 134 -16.79 -2.03 12.92
CA ASP A 134 -17.08 -1.37 14.19
C ASP A 134 -16.02 -1.82 15.20
N THR A 135 -14.85 -1.19 15.11
CA THR A 135 -13.69 -1.51 15.93
C THR A 135 -12.85 -0.26 16.12
N ASN A 136 -11.97 -0.28 17.09
CA ASN A 136 -11.06 0.82 17.34
C ASN A 136 -9.66 0.47 16.86
N VAL A 137 -8.97 1.45 16.29
CA VAL A 137 -7.56 1.35 15.96
C VAL A 137 -6.78 2.17 16.98
N TYR A 138 -5.87 1.54 17.70
CA TYR A 138 -5.04 2.20 18.69
C TYR A 138 -3.62 2.31 18.18
N ARG A 139 -2.95 3.44 18.45
CA ARG A 139 -1.57 3.66 18.09
C ARG A 139 -0.76 4.09 19.31
N TYR A 140 0.35 3.40 19.52
CA TYR A 140 1.33 3.79 20.53
C TYR A 140 2.56 4.30 19.79
N HIS A 141 2.93 5.56 20.02
CA HIS A 141 4.09 6.16 19.38
C HIS A 141 5.35 5.83 20.17
N LYS A 142 6.42 5.54 19.46
CA LYS A 142 7.74 5.41 20.09
C LYS A 142 8.10 6.76 20.69
N PRO A 143 8.59 6.78 21.95
CA PRO A 143 9.04 8.04 22.56
C PRO A 143 10.11 8.72 21.72
N ASP A 144 10.01 10.03 21.57
CA ASP A 144 11.01 10.81 20.86
C ASP A 144 12.18 11.10 21.80
N LEU A 145 13.26 10.31 21.63
CA LEU A 145 14.46 10.44 22.45
C LEU A 145 15.30 11.64 22.07
N SER A 146 15.08 12.26 20.91
CA SER A 146 15.83 13.41 20.46
C SER A 146 15.47 14.69 21.23
N THR A 147 14.29 14.74 21.87
CA THR A 147 13.84 15.89 22.67
C THR A 147 14.42 15.89 24.09
N GLY A 148 15.06 14.82 24.51
CA GLY A 148 15.63 14.73 25.86
C GLY A 148 14.59 14.67 26.97
N SER A 149 13.36 14.40 26.65
CA SER A 149 12.27 14.34 27.60
C SER A 149 12.05 12.95 28.15
#